data_538c54f19bb0bf7cf5b7760702f1acc0
#
_entry.id   538c54f19bb0bf7cf5b7760702f1acc0
#
_cell.length_a   1.000
_cell.length_b   1.000
_cell.length_c   1.000
_cell.angle_alpha   90.00
_cell.angle_beta   90.00
_cell.angle_gamma   90.00
#
_symmetry.space_group_name_H-M   'P 1'
#
loop_
_entity.id
_entity.type
_entity.pdbx_description
1 polymer ?
#
loop_
_entity_poly.entity_id
_entity_poly.type
_entity_poly.pdbx_seq_one_letter_code
_entity_poly.pdbx_strand_id
1 'polypeptide(L)'
;MTIAPETTDLKVQVRLAEDWVTVCDLGVLLPGRGVAALLPGGRQVALFLDRSGRLYGIDNRDPFGGAAVLSRGLTGTYEGRPFVASPLLKQRFDLETGSCLDEPGVAVRVYTVRTT
;
A
#
# COMPACT_ATOMS: atom_id res chain seq x y z
N MET A 1 -20.05 -8.69 29.78
CA MET A 1 -19.20 -7.54 29.49
C MET A 1 -19.28 -7.21 28.01
N THR A 2 -19.34 -5.94 27.72
CA THR A 2 -19.40 -5.51 26.34
C THR A 2 -18.00 -5.13 25.89
N ILE A 3 -17.63 -5.64 24.76
CA ILE A 3 -16.36 -5.26 24.14
C ILE A 3 -16.65 -4.24 23.08
N ALA A 4 -16.03 -3.09 23.19
CA ALA A 4 -16.18 -2.05 22.19
C ALA A 4 -15.68 -2.55 20.84
N PRO A 5 -16.26 -2.08 19.75
CA PRO A 5 -15.73 -2.38 18.43
C PRO A 5 -14.27 -1.96 18.36
N GLU A 6 -13.47 -2.86 17.89
CA GLU A 6 -12.05 -2.63 17.80
C GLU A 6 -11.67 -2.22 16.38
N THR A 7 -10.43 -1.79 16.22
CA THR A 7 -9.92 -1.50 14.89
C THR A 7 -10.00 -2.73 13.98
N THR A 8 -10.07 -3.94 14.56
CA THR A 8 -10.26 -5.17 13.81
C THR A 8 -11.59 -5.22 13.07
N ASP A 9 -12.58 -4.45 13.54
CA ASP A 9 -13.87 -4.37 12.86
C ASP A 9 -13.88 -3.41 11.70
N LEU A 10 -12.85 -2.60 11.56
CA LEU A 10 -12.73 -1.65 10.47
C LEU A 10 -12.25 -2.35 9.21
N LYS A 11 -12.72 -1.86 8.10
CA LYS A 11 -12.33 -2.35 6.78
C LYS A 11 -11.44 -1.34 6.09
N VAL A 12 -10.57 -1.83 5.23
CA VAL A 12 -9.77 -0.98 4.35
C VAL A 12 -10.46 -0.93 3.01
N GLN A 13 -10.67 0.27 2.52
CA GLN A 13 -11.28 0.51 1.22
C GLN A 13 -10.33 1.27 0.32
N VAL A 14 -10.38 0.94 -0.96
CA VAL A 14 -9.59 1.57 -2.00
C VAL A 14 -10.58 2.23 -2.97
N ARG A 15 -10.26 3.44 -3.38
CA ARG A 15 -11.09 4.15 -4.35
C ARG A 15 -10.72 3.73 -5.77
N LEU A 16 -11.72 3.23 -6.50
CA LEU A 16 -11.59 2.92 -7.92
C LEU A 16 -12.65 3.72 -8.67
N ALA A 17 -12.20 4.64 -9.53
CA ALA A 17 -13.08 5.58 -10.18
C ALA A 17 -13.88 6.34 -9.12
N GLU A 18 -15.20 6.19 -9.08
CA GLU A 18 -16.02 6.88 -8.09
C GLU A 18 -16.48 5.98 -6.96
N ASP A 19 -16.06 4.72 -6.97
CA ASP A 19 -16.51 3.74 -6.00
C ASP A 19 -15.44 3.41 -4.97
N TRP A 20 -15.87 3.07 -3.77
CA TRP A 20 -15.00 2.54 -2.73
C TRP A 20 -15.16 1.04 -2.70
N VAL A 21 -14.05 0.34 -2.81
CA VAL A 21 -14.01 -1.12 -2.82
C VAL A 21 -13.36 -1.60 -1.54
N THR A 22 -14.08 -2.44 -0.79
CA THR A 22 -13.51 -3.05 0.41
C THR A 22 -12.56 -4.15 -0.02
N VAL A 23 -11.33 -4.11 0.49
CA VAL A 23 -10.28 -5.04 0.06
C VAL A 23 -9.79 -5.95 1.17
N CYS A 24 -9.84 -5.51 2.42
CA CYS A 24 -9.44 -6.36 3.54
C CYS A 24 -9.90 -5.74 4.86
N ASP A 25 -9.69 -6.48 5.95
CA ASP A 25 -9.85 -5.95 7.29
C ASP A 25 -8.61 -5.16 7.68
N LEU A 26 -8.79 -4.08 8.42
CA LEU A 26 -7.66 -3.30 8.90
C LEU A 26 -6.74 -4.14 9.78
N GLY A 27 -7.31 -5.09 10.52
CA GLY A 27 -6.54 -5.94 11.42
C GLY A 27 -5.50 -6.81 10.76
N VAL A 28 -5.55 -7.01 9.42
CA VAL A 28 -4.51 -7.78 8.74
C VAL A 28 -3.26 -6.95 8.45
N LEU A 29 -3.32 -5.63 8.61
CA LEU A 29 -2.19 -4.75 8.32
C LEU A 29 -1.35 -4.56 9.59
N LEU A 30 -0.05 -4.70 9.43
CA LEU A 30 0.91 -4.45 10.49
C LEU A 30 1.88 -3.38 10.01
N PRO A 31 2.27 -2.43 10.88
CA PRO A 31 3.26 -1.44 10.50
C PRO A 31 4.55 -2.10 10.00
N GLY A 32 5.05 -1.60 8.88
CA GLY A 32 6.29 -2.09 8.31
C GLY A 32 6.14 -3.31 7.40
N ARG A 33 4.92 -3.85 7.25
CA ARG A 33 4.68 -5.01 6.38
C ARG A 33 3.56 -4.69 5.42
N GLY A 34 3.83 -4.88 4.14
CA GLY A 34 2.82 -4.67 3.11
C GLY A 34 1.91 -5.88 2.96
N VAL A 35 0.72 -5.63 2.46
CA VAL A 35 -0.28 -6.66 2.13
C VAL A 35 -0.75 -6.39 0.73
N ALA A 36 -0.80 -7.44 -0.09
CA ALA A 36 -1.38 -7.33 -1.43
C ALA A 36 -2.86 -7.67 -1.36
N ALA A 37 -3.67 -6.86 -2.02
CA ALA A 37 -5.10 -7.12 -2.14
C ALA A 37 -5.50 -7.09 -3.61
N LEU A 38 -6.43 -7.97 -3.97
CA LEU A 38 -6.91 -8.06 -5.34
C LEU A 38 -8.02 -7.04 -5.55
N LEU A 39 -7.93 -6.33 -6.65
CA LEU A 39 -8.95 -5.37 -7.06
C LEU A 39 -9.78 -5.94 -8.21
N PRO A 40 -11.00 -5.43 -8.43
CA PRO A 40 -11.75 -5.79 -9.61
C PRO A 40 -10.92 -5.53 -10.86
N GLY A 41 -10.99 -6.44 -11.82
CA GLY A 41 -10.22 -6.32 -13.05
C GLY A 41 -8.86 -6.99 -13.00
N GLY A 42 -8.51 -7.60 -11.87
CA GLY A 42 -7.27 -8.38 -11.77
C GLY A 42 -6.05 -7.62 -11.31
N ARG A 43 -6.16 -6.32 -11.09
CA ARG A 43 -5.04 -5.55 -10.55
C ARG A 43 -4.88 -5.84 -9.06
N GLN A 44 -3.68 -5.60 -8.54
CA GLN A 44 -3.40 -5.75 -7.13
C GLN A 44 -2.91 -4.43 -6.56
N VAL A 45 -3.42 -4.10 -5.37
CA VAL A 45 -2.92 -2.96 -4.62
C VAL A 45 -2.02 -3.48 -3.51
N ALA A 46 -0.89 -2.82 -3.30
CA ALA A 46 -0.03 -3.04 -2.14
C ALA A 46 -0.42 -2.03 -1.08
N LEU A 47 -0.83 -2.52 0.08
CA LEU A 47 -1.29 -1.69 1.18
C LEU A 47 -0.23 -1.67 2.28
N PHE A 48 0.00 -0.47 2.83
CA PHE A 48 0.97 -0.28 3.90
C PHE A 48 0.35 0.57 4.99
N LEU A 49 0.65 0.20 6.23
CA LEU A 49 0.25 0.95 7.42
C LEU A 49 1.52 1.41 8.11
N ASP A 50 1.63 2.70 8.40
CA ASP A 50 2.77 3.18 9.16
C ASP A 50 2.46 3.19 10.66
N ARG A 51 3.47 3.52 11.46
CA ARG A 51 3.33 3.47 12.91
C ARG A 51 2.40 4.57 13.44
N SER A 52 2.15 5.61 12.66
CA SER A 52 1.23 6.66 13.06
C SER A 52 -0.21 6.32 12.72
N GLY A 53 -0.44 5.21 12.04
CA GLY A 53 -1.78 4.79 11.63
C GLY A 53 -2.19 5.26 10.25
N ARG A 54 -1.27 5.85 9.48
CA ARG A 54 -1.57 6.28 8.12
C ARG A 54 -1.53 5.08 7.17
N LEU A 55 -2.45 5.09 6.23
CA LEU A 55 -2.56 4.05 5.21
C LEU A 55 -2.08 4.56 3.87
N TYR A 56 -1.41 3.69 3.14
CA TYR A 56 -0.95 3.97 1.79
C TYR A 56 -1.31 2.80 0.89
N GLY A 57 -1.66 3.10 -0.35
CA GLY A 57 -1.91 2.08 -1.36
C GLY A 57 -1.24 2.46 -2.65
N ILE A 58 -0.44 1.54 -3.18
CA ILE A 58 0.20 1.71 -4.47
C ILE A 58 0.01 0.44 -5.28
N ASP A 59 0.25 0.53 -6.59
CA ASP A 59 0.22 -0.65 -7.44
C ASP A 59 1.24 -1.68 -6.90
N ASN A 60 0.84 -2.93 -6.85
CA ASN A 60 1.73 -3.98 -6.35
C ASN A 60 2.76 -4.43 -7.40
N ARG A 61 2.59 -4.01 -8.64
CA ARG A 61 3.50 -4.40 -9.72
C ARG A 61 4.73 -3.51 -9.76
N ASP A 62 5.90 -4.13 -9.70
CA ASP A 62 7.17 -3.44 -9.89
C ASP A 62 7.31 -3.08 -11.37
N PRO A 63 7.40 -1.79 -11.72
CA PRO A 63 7.44 -1.39 -13.13
C PRO A 63 8.73 -1.79 -13.84
N PHE A 64 9.78 -2.13 -13.11
CA PHE A 64 11.06 -2.54 -13.73
C PHE A 64 11.04 -4.00 -14.12
N GLY A 65 10.50 -4.85 -13.25
CA GLY A 65 10.48 -6.29 -13.52
C GLY A 65 9.13 -6.84 -13.93
N GLY A 66 8.06 -6.08 -13.71
CA GLY A 66 6.71 -6.51 -14.03
C GLY A 66 6.08 -7.46 -13.02
N ALA A 67 6.80 -7.85 -11.98
CA ALA A 67 6.28 -8.77 -10.98
C ALA A 67 5.45 -8.04 -9.93
N ALA A 68 4.41 -8.71 -9.43
CA ALA A 68 3.53 -8.15 -8.41
C ALA A 68 4.12 -8.44 -7.02
N VAL A 69 5.11 -7.64 -6.61
CA VAL A 69 5.92 -7.94 -5.43
C VAL A 69 6.13 -6.75 -4.50
N LEU A 70 5.63 -5.54 -4.81
CA LEU A 70 5.96 -4.37 -3.99
C LEU A 70 5.46 -4.50 -2.56
N SER A 71 4.37 -5.23 -2.32
CA SER A 71 3.89 -5.48 -0.97
C SER A 71 4.90 -6.27 -0.11
N ARG A 72 5.84 -6.96 -0.74
CA ARG A 72 6.87 -7.74 -0.04
C ARG A 72 8.15 -6.95 0.17
N GLY A 73 8.18 -5.70 -0.24
CA GLY A 73 9.36 -4.87 -0.12
C GLY A 73 9.62 -4.40 1.31
N LEU A 74 10.80 -3.84 1.51
CA LEU A 74 11.17 -3.24 2.79
C LEU A 74 10.73 -1.80 2.82
N THR A 75 10.02 -1.43 3.88
CA THR A 75 9.59 -0.05 4.08
C THR A 75 10.64 0.73 4.85
N GLY A 76 10.66 2.03 4.63
CA GLY A 76 11.56 2.94 5.34
C GLY A 76 11.12 4.37 5.13
N THR A 77 11.95 5.30 5.57
CA THR A 77 11.73 6.73 5.33
C THR A 77 12.98 7.34 4.73
N TYR A 78 12.79 8.28 3.82
CA TYR A 78 13.86 9.04 3.22
C TYR A 78 13.43 10.52 3.21
N GLU A 79 14.20 11.34 3.87
CA GLU A 79 13.88 12.77 4.03
C GLU A 79 12.45 12.98 4.55
N GLY A 80 12.07 12.16 5.54
CA GLY A 80 10.76 12.26 6.16
C GLY A 80 9.61 11.64 5.38
N ARG A 81 9.88 11.07 4.21
CA ARG A 81 8.83 10.49 3.36
C ARG A 81 8.90 8.97 3.40
N PRO A 82 7.73 8.32 3.54
CA PRO A 82 7.70 6.86 3.57
C PRO A 82 7.94 6.29 2.18
N PHE A 83 8.65 5.18 2.12
CA PHE A 83 8.89 4.47 0.87
C PHE A 83 8.82 2.97 1.07
N VAL A 84 8.72 2.24 -0.04
CA VAL A 84 8.97 0.81 -0.08
C VAL A 84 10.07 0.54 -1.11
N ALA A 85 11.00 -0.34 -0.76
CA ALA A 85 12.04 -0.79 -1.68
C ALA A 85 11.63 -2.14 -2.26
N SER A 86 11.63 -2.25 -3.59
CA SER A 86 11.30 -3.51 -4.25
C SER A 86 12.23 -4.63 -3.80
N PRO A 87 11.70 -5.82 -3.52
CA PRO A 87 12.56 -6.94 -3.13
C PRO A 87 13.43 -7.46 -4.26
N LEU A 88 13.14 -7.09 -5.51
CA LEU A 88 13.88 -7.57 -6.67
C LEU A 88 15.13 -6.74 -6.91
N LEU A 89 14.96 -5.51 -7.37
CA LEU A 89 16.09 -4.66 -7.74
C LEU A 89 16.33 -3.51 -6.78
N LYS A 90 15.53 -3.46 -5.71
CA LYS A 90 15.69 -2.53 -4.59
C LYS A 90 15.42 -1.06 -4.91
N GLN A 91 14.81 -0.76 -6.05
CA GLN A 91 14.35 0.59 -6.32
C GLN A 91 13.27 0.96 -5.30
N ARG A 92 13.33 2.20 -4.85
CA ARG A 92 12.43 2.71 -3.81
C ARG A 92 11.32 3.54 -4.43
N PHE A 93 10.12 3.35 -3.92
CA PHE A 93 8.94 4.08 -4.38
C PHE A 93 8.32 4.82 -3.22
N ASP A 94 8.11 6.12 -3.43
CA ASP A 94 7.44 6.98 -2.44
C ASP A 94 6.00 6.50 -2.27
N LEU A 95 5.59 6.24 -1.04
CA LEU A 95 4.24 5.71 -0.78
C LEU A 95 3.16 6.76 -0.91
N GLU A 96 3.51 8.04 -0.87
CA GLU A 96 2.54 9.12 -1.03
C GLU A 96 2.33 9.50 -2.48
N THR A 97 3.39 9.49 -3.27
CA THR A 97 3.32 9.96 -4.66
C THR A 97 3.45 8.85 -5.69
N GLY A 98 4.00 7.70 -5.30
CA GLY A 98 4.29 6.62 -6.22
C GLY A 98 5.57 6.82 -7.01
N SER A 99 6.25 7.93 -6.85
CA SER A 99 7.45 8.22 -7.62
C SER A 99 8.61 7.32 -7.20
N CYS A 100 9.35 6.83 -8.18
CA CYS A 100 10.58 6.11 -7.91
C CYS A 100 11.65 7.09 -7.45
N LEU A 101 12.26 6.82 -6.30
CA LEU A 101 13.29 7.69 -5.74
C LEU A 101 14.64 7.49 -6.42
N ASP A 102 14.81 6.38 -7.11
CA ASP A 102 16.09 5.99 -7.68
C ASP A 102 16.14 6.13 -9.20
N GLU A 103 15.01 6.37 -9.85
CA GLU A 103 14.95 6.51 -11.29
C GLU A 103 13.95 7.61 -11.66
N PRO A 104 14.43 8.77 -12.10
CA PRO A 104 13.54 9.87 -12.49
C PRO A 104 12.61 9.45 -13.62
N GLY A 105 11.36 9.92 -13.54
CA GLY A 105 10.38 9.66 -14.59
C GLY A 105 9.65 8.34 -14.46
N VAL A 106 10.02 7.50 -13.50
CA VAL A 106 9.32 6.24 -13.24
C VAL A 106 8.44 6.40 -12.01
N ALA A 107 7.22 5.93 -12.08
CA ALA A 107 6.28 5.99 -10.97
C ALA A 107 5.31 4.83 -11.05
N VAL A 108 4.73 4.48 -9.91
CA VAL A 108 3.64 3.52 -9.83
C VAL A 108 2.35 4.27 -9.50
N ARG A 109 1.22 3.66 -9.84
CA ARG A 109 -0.08 4.22 -9.52
C ARG A 109 -0.28 4.26 -8.00
N VAL A 110 -0.85 5.36 -7.52
CA VAL A 110 -1.23 5.53 -6.12
C VAL A 110 -2.74 5.44 -6.02
N TYR A 111 -3.22 4.76 -5.01
CA TYR A 111 -4.64 4.63 -4.73
C TYR A 111 -4.99 5.41 -3.48
N THR A 112 -6.14 6.08 -3.50
CA THR A 112 -6.68 6.67 -2.29
C THR A 112 -7.27 5.54 -1.44
N VAL A 113 -6.90 5.49 -0.16
CA VAL A 113 -7.34 4.45 0.75
C VAL A 113 -7.98 5.09 1.99
N ARG A 114 -8.90 4.35 2.61
CA ARG A 114 -9.54 4.79 3.85
C ARG A 114 -9.98 3.59 4.67
N THR A 115 -10.30 3.86 5.92
CA THR A 115 -10.96 2.85 6.76
C THR A 115 -12.42 3.21 6.92
N THR A 116 -13.23 2.19 7.20
CA THR A 116 -14.65 2.38 7.43
C THR A 116 -15.21 1.35 8.40
#